data_ee80cbc01dd39a5b2d0ca91a64ddaa73
#
_entry.id   ee80cbc01dd39a5b2d0ca91a64ddaa73
#
_cell.length_a   1.000
_cell.length_b   1.000
_cell.length_c   1.000
_cell.angle_alpha   90.00
_cell.angle_beta   90.00
_cell.angle_gamma   90.00
#
_symmetry.space_group_name_H-M   'P 1'
#
loop_
_entity.id
_entity.type
_entity.pdbx_description
1 polymer ?
#
loop_
_entity_poly.entity_id
_entity_poly.type
_entity_poly.pdbx_seq_one_letter_code
_entity_poly.pdbx_strand_id
1 'polypeptide(L)'
;MATTEADILAREAAHPTAPPVVEFRRVSKRYDNGMGLDDASFTVGRGEFVFLVGSTGSGKSTVMRLLIKELEPTSGTIRVAGRDLAEITRKKVPFFRRNLGVVFQDYKLLPNRTVHDNVAYALQVTGSSRKEVRAKVPDILRLTGLSTKLHHFPDQLSGGEQQRVSVARAFVNHPPLLLADEPTGNLDPETSIGIMQLLYRINRTGTTVIVATHDSAMVDRMRRRVIELSRGRIIRDEVSGLYAQRDMSTAEFGELLREPAPEPRRVREPGDEFDEAFRD
;
A
#
# COMPACT_ATOMS: atom_id res chain seq x y z
N MET A 1 12.97 25.63 9.43
CA MET A 1 14.28 25.33 10.09
C MET A 1 14.92 24.24 9.26
N ALA A 2 16.15 24.45 8.80
CA ALA A 2 16.87 23.43 8.02
C ALA A 2 17.23 22.27 8.95
N THR A 3 16.94 21.06 8.52
CA THR A 3 17.35 19.81 9.23
C THR A 3 18.88 19.81 9.30
N THR A 4 19.44 19.81 10.50
CA THR A 4 20.88 19.86 10.68
C THR A 4 21.53 18.51 10.36
N GLU A 5 22.82 18.55 9.96
CA GLU A 5 23.62 17.33 9.70
C GLU A 5 23.61 16.36 10.90
N ALA A 6 23.48 16.88 12.13
CA ALA A 6 23.33 16.13 13.35
C ALA A 6 22.00 15.34 13.42
N ASP A 7 20.91 15.87 12.87
CA ASP A 7 19.61 15.17 12.80
C ASP A 7 19.65 14.04 11.76
N ILE A 8 20.44 14.20 10.70
CA ILE A 8 20.67 13.16 9.69
C ILE A 8 21.50 12.03 10.28
N LEU A 9 22.58 12.35 10.99
CA LEU A 9 23.45 11.38 11.67
C LEU A 9 22.75 10.66 12.84
N ALA A 10 21.89 11.34 13.59
CA ALA A 10 21.07 10.72 14.64
C ALA A 10 20.03 9.74 14.07
N ARG A 11 19.53 10.00 12.85
CA ARG A 11 18.63 9.08 12.13
C ARG A 11 19.37 7.84 11.59
N GLU A 12 20.60 7.98 11.13
CA GLU A 12 21.47 6.87 10.71
C GLU A 12 21.88 5.96 11.89
N ALA A 13 22.03 6.52 13.09
CA ALA A 13 22.37 5.78 14.31
C ALA A 13 21.19 4.97 14.90
N ALA A 14 19.95 5.31 14.55
CA ALA A 14 18.75 4.65 15.09
C ALA A 14 18.35 3.35 14.35
N HIS A 15 18.90 3.07 13.16
CA HIS A 15 18.67 1.82 12.42
C HIS A 15 19.98 1.28 11.84
N PRO A 16 20.67 0.38 12.55
CA PRO A 16 21.93 -0.19 12.07
C PRO A 16 21.70 -1.12 10.88
N THR A 17 22.41 -0.84 9.79
CA THR A 17 23.01 -1.78 8.83
C THR A 17 22.25 -2.30 7.62
N ALA A 18 20.94 -2.18 7.47
CA ALA A 18 20.31 -2.64 6.25
C ALA A 18 20.10 -1.47 5.25
N PRO A 19 20.47 -1.63 3.97
CA PRO A 19 20.24 -0.57 2.98
C PRO A 19 18.74 -0.26 2.84
N PRO A 20 18.38 1.02 2.64
CA PRO A 20 16.98 1.42 2.50
C PRO A 20 16.31 0.70 1.32
N VAL A 21 14.99 0.48 1.42
CA VAL A 21 14.21 -0.10 0.32
C VAL A 21 14.00 0.93 -0.79
N VAL A 22 13.83 2.20 -0.42
CA VAL A 22 13.71 3.31 -1.37
C VAL A 22 14.72 4.38 -1.00
N GLU A 23 15.41 4.91 -2.00
CA GLU A 23 16.32 6.03 -1.86
C GLU A 23 16.15 6.98 -3.04
N PHE A 24 15.83 8.23 -2.74
CA PHE A 24 15.86 9.38 -3.66
C PHE A 24 17.02 10.28 -3.28
N ARG A 25 17.87 10.62 -4.25
CA ARG A 25 19.00 11.52 -4.08
C ARG A 25 18.90 12.65 -5.10
N ARG A 26 18.53 13.85 -4.65
CA ARG A 26 18.45 15.09 -5.43
C ARG A 26 17.64 14.90 -6.72
N VAL A 27 16.51 14.21 -6.62
CA VAL A 27 15.70 13.84 -7.76
C VAL A 27 14.84 14.99 -8.21
N SER A 28 14.98 15.35 -9.49
CA SER A 28 14.08 16.30 -10.15
C SER A 28 13.38 15.65 -11.34
N LYS A 29 12.11 16.01 -11.55
CA LYS A 29 11.33 15.63 -12.73
C LYS A 29 10.64 16.86 -13.31
N ARG A 30 11.02 17.21 -14.52
CA ARG A 30 10.37 18.28 -15.31
C ARG A 30 9.46 17.65 -16.34
N TYR A 31 8.30 18.27 -16.53
CA TYR A 31 7.37 18.01 -17.61
C TYR A 31 7.33 19.25 -18.52
N ASP A 32 6.82 19.12 -19.74
CA ASP A 32 6.68 20.24 -20.67
C ASP A 32 5.77 21.36 -20.12
N ASN A 33 4.80 20.97 -19.28
CA ASN A 33 3.83 21.87 -18.64
C ASN A 33 4.20 22.27 -17.20
N GLY A 34 5.42 21.97 -16.73
CA GLY A 34 5.85 22.40 -15.40
C GLY A 34 6.73 21.40 -14.64
N MET A 35 6.92 21.67 -13.35
CA MET A 35 7.76 20.91 -12.45
C MET A 35 6.95 19.81 -11.75
N GLY A 36 7.38 18.56 -11.85
CA GLY A 36 6.80 17.44 -11.09
C GLY A 36 7.50 17.23 -9.75
N LEU A 37 8.85 17.22 -9.75
CA LEU A 37 9.70 17.17 -8.55
C LEU A 37 10.87 18.11 -8.71
N ASP A 38 11.32 18.69 -7.61
CA ASP A 38 12.43 19.65 -7.55
C ASP A 38 13.34 19.30 -6.36
N ASP A 39 14.51 18.73 -6.65
CA ASP A 39 15.57 18.36 -5.71
C ASP A 39 15.09 17.49 -4.51
N ALA A 40 14.20 16.55 -4.79
CA ALA A 40 13.64 15.69 -3.75
C ALA A 40 14.67 14.65 -3.27
N SER A 41 14.91 14.60 -1.95
CA SER A 41 15.83 13.63 -1.33
C SER A 41 15.17 13.03 -0.09
N PHE A 42 15.03 11.69 -0.04
CA PHE A 42 14.54 10.95 1.11
C PHE A 42 14.89 9.48 1.00
N THR A 43 14.81 8.76 2.10
CA THR A 43 14.97 7.30 2.14
C THR A 43 13.78 6.67 2.82
N VAL A 44 13.46 5.40 2.49
CA VAL A 44 12.48 4.58 3.21
C VAL A 44 13.15 3.27 3.59
N GLY A 45 13.15 2.97 4.88
CA GLY A 45 13.71 1.74 5.45
C GLY A 45 12.83 0.51 5.16
N ARG A 46 13.38 -0.67 5.42
CA ARG A 46 12.64 -1.93 5.31
C ARG A 46 11.58 -2.03 6.40
N GLY A 47 10.36 -2.46 6.02
CA GLY A 47 9.26 -2.63 6.94
C GLY A 47 8.65 -1.31 7.44
N GLU A 48 9.08 -0.15 6.94
CA GLU A 48 8.44 1.12 7.28
C GLU A 48 7.04 1.23 6.66
N PHE A 49 6.16 1.95 7.37
CA PHE A 49 4.90 2.46 6.85
C PHE A 49 5.01 3.97 6.73
N VAL A 50 4.95 4.49 5.50
CA VAL A 50 5.17 5.90 5.21
C VAL A 50 3.98 6.49 4.47
N PHE A 51 3.51 7.64 4.94
CA PHE A 51 2.58 8.48 4.21
C PHE A 51 3.34 9.50 3.35
N LEU A 52 2.98 9.56 2.08
CA LEU A 52 3.39 10.60 1.15
C LEU A 52 2.22 11.57 0.98
N VAL A 53 2.30 12.74 1.60
CA VAL A 53 1.19 13.69 1.67
C VAL A 53 1.46 14.98 0.91
N GLY A 54 0.42 15.78 0.71
CA GLY A 54 0.47 17.07 0.03
C GLY A 54 -0.76 17.32 -0.82
N SER A 55 -0.99 18.56 -1.21
CA SER A 55 -2.11 18.95 -2.06
C SER A 55 -2.07 18.29 -3.45
N THR A 56 -3.18 18.36 -4.17
CA THR A 56 -3.22 17.93 -5.57
C THR A 56 -2.17 18.68 -6.38
N GLY A 57 -1.40 17.97 -7.21
CA GLY A 57 -0.30 18.55 -7.98
C GLY A 57 1.01 18.76 -7.20
N SER A 58 1.10 18.37 -5.92
CA SER A 58 2.34 18.53 -5.13
C SER A 58 3.51 17.66 -5.57
N GLY A 59 3.26 16.59 -6.38
CA GLY A 59 4.29 15.68 -6.86
C GLY A 59 4.15 14.22 -6.39
N LYS A 60 3.14 13.88 -5.56
CA LYS A 60 2.93 12.52 -5.03
C LYS A 60 2.87 11.45 -6.14
N SER A 61 1.99 11.63 -7.11
CA SER A 61 1.86 10.68 -8.24
C SER A 61 3.12 10.62 -9.09
N THR A 62 3.90 11.71 -9.17
CA THR A 62 5.21 11.70 -9.84
C THR A 62 6.19 10.78 -9.10
N VAL A 63 6.25 10.85 -7.76
CA VAL A 63 7.06 9.92 -6.95
C VAL A 63 6.65 8.48 -7.20
N MET A 64 5.33 8.18 -7.13
CA MET A 64 4.80 6.83 -7.35
C MET A 64 5.17 6.29 -8.75
N ARG A 65 5.00 7.11 -9.80
CA ARG A 65 5.33 6.73 -11.18
C ARG A 65 6.83 6.56 -11.43
N LEU A 66 7.68 7.32 -10.74
CA LEU A 66 9.13 7.14 -10.76
C LEU A 66 9.52 5.82 -10.08
N LEU A 67 8.93 5.49 -8.92
CA LEU A 67 9.20 4.26 -8.18
C LEU A 67 8.87 2.99 -8.97
N ILE A 68 7.81 3.01 -9.78
CA ILE A 68 7.47 1.88 -10.67
C ILE A 68 8.18 1.96 -12.02
N LYS A 69 9.10 2.91 -12.20
CA LYS A 69 9.82 3.18 -13.47
C LYS A 69 8.88 3.33 -14.67
N GLU A 70 7.76 4.01 -14.47
CA GLU A 70 6.89 4.51 -15.53
C GLU A 70 7.43 5.82 -16.11
N LEU A 71 8.08 6.60 -15.24
CA LEU A 71 8.81 7.80 -15.60
C LEU A 71 10.29 7.64 -15.27
N GLU A 72 11.12 8.43 -15.93
CA GLU A 72 12.52 8.62 -15.59
C GLU A 72 12.74 10.03 -15.00
N PRO A 73 13.62 10.15 -14.00
CA PRO A 73 13.98 11.47 -13.47
C PRO A 73 14.70 12.30 -14.54
N THR A 74 14.57 13.61 -14.47
CA THR A 74 15.37 14.55 -15.30
C THR A 74 16.79 14.67 -14.75
N SER A 75 16.94 14.59 -13.42
CA SER A 75 18.24 14.55 -12.71
C SER A 75 18.10 13.85 -11.38
N GLY A 76 19.23 13.51 -10.76
CA GLY A 76 19.29 12.77 -9.51
C GLY A 76 19.23 11.25 -9.71
N THR A 77 19.24 10.50 -8.60
CA THR A 77 19.32 9.03 -8.58
C THR A 77 18.20 8.44 -7.75
N ILE A 78 17.60 7.36 -8.24
CA ILE A 78 16.56 6.61 -7.52
C ILE A 78 17.01 5.17 -7.38
N ARG A 79 17.06 4.67 -6.13
CA ARG A 79 17.29 3.26 -5.87
C ARG A 79 16.07 2.62 -5.22
N VAL A 80 15.74 1.40 -5.67
CA VAL A 80 14.66 0.58 -5.10
C VAL A 80 15.20 -0.82 -4.83
N ALA A 81 15.06 -1.28 -3.59
CA ALA A 81 15.61 -2.56 -3.12
C ALA A 81 17.10 -2.73 -3.48
N GLY A 82 17.89 -1.66 -3.32
CA GLY A 82 19.33 -1.61 -3.58
C GLY A 82 19.71 -1.47 -5.06
N ARG A 83 18.76 -1.48 -5.99
CA ARG A 83 19.02 -1.36 -7.44
C ARG A 83 18.82 0.07 -7.91
N ASP A 84 19.77 0.61 -8.63
CA ASP A 84 19.63 1.89 -9.33
C ASP A 84 18.64 1.74 -10.48
N LEU A 85 17.59 2.58 -10.51
CA LEU A 85 16.59 2.51 -11.55
C LEU A 85 17.13 2.93 -12.93
N ALA A 86 18.19 3.75 -12.99
CA ALA A 86 18.83 4.14 -14.25
C ALA A 86 19.44 2.93 -14.98
N GLU A 87 19.95 1.95 -14.23
CA GLU A 87 20.58 0.74 -14.79
C GLU A 87 19.57 -0.29 -15.32
N ILE A 88 18.28 -0.12 -14.98
CA ILE A 88 17.22 -1.04 -15.41
C ILE A 88 16.82 -0.71 -16.85
N THR A 89 17.27 -1.50 -17.81
CA THR A 89 16.87 -1.35 -19.21
C THR A 89 15.38 -1.58 -19.42
N ARG A 90 14.80 -1.01 -20.49
CA ARG A 90 13.36 -1.13 -20.81
C ARG A 90 12.88 -2.59 -20.84
N LYS A 91 13.69 -3.51 -21.31
CA LYS A 91 13.38 -4.96 -21.35
C LYS A 91 13.30 -5.59 -19.95
N LYS A 92 14.02 -5.03 -18.96
CA LYS A 92 14.05 -5.53 -17.58
C LYS A 92 12.97 -4.90 -16.68
N VAL A 93 12.30 -3.83 -17.11
CA VAL A 93 11.26 -3.15 -16.32
C VAL A 93 10.11 -4.10 -15.90
N PRO A 94 9.58 -4.99 -16.76
CA PRO A 94 8.54 -5.93 -16.31
C PRO A 94 9.02 -6.85 -15.17
N PHE A 95 10.26 -7.31 -15.21
CA PHE A 95 10.84 -8.15 -14.14
C PHE A 95 11.05 -7.37 -12.83
N PHE A 96 11.44 -6.10 -12.94
CA PHE A 96 11.54 -5.21 -11.79
C PHE A 96 10.17 -5.01 -11.13
N ARG A 97 9.14 -4.70 -11.91
CA ARG A 97 7.77 -4.48 -11.41
C ARG A 97 7.14 -5.70 -10.73
N ARG A 98 7.58 -6.93 -11.04
CA ARG A 98 7.13 -8.16 -10.37
C ARG A 98 7.45 -8.17 -8.87
N ASN A 99 8.45 -7.40 -8.43
CA ASN A 99 8.85 -7.27 -7.03
C ASN A 99 8.16 -6.08 -6.33
N LEU A 100 7.21 -5.44 -6.99
CA LEU A 100 6.45 -4.32 -6.44
C LEU A 100 4.97 -4.69 -6.38
N GLY A 101 4.32 -4.37 -5.27
CA GLY A 101 2.87 -4.32 -5.19
C GLY A 101 2.39 -2.90 -5.49
N VAL A 102 1.36 -2.75 -6.32
CA VAL A 102 0.79 -1.43 -6.62
C VAL A 102 -0.73 -1.50 -6.46
N VAL A 103 -1.26 -0.64 -5.61
CA VAL A 103 -2.68 -0.42 -5.38
C VAL A 103 -3.05 0.93 -5.97
N PHE A 104 -4.00 0.95 -6.88
CA PHE A 104 -4.46 2.15 -7.59
C PHE A 104 -5.77 2.67 -7.02
N GLN A 105 -6.02 3.96 -7.15
CA GLN A 105 -7.26 4.60 -6.74
C GLN A 105 -8.49 4.04 -7.50
N ASP A 106 -8.35 3.71 -8.78
CA ASP A 106 -9.40 3.18 -9.65
C ASP A 106 -9.36 1.65 -9.77
N TYR A 107 -8.82 0.96 -8.76
CA TYR A 107 -8.74 -0.49 -8.57
C TYR A 107 -8.01 -1.24 -9.70
N LYS A 108 -8.13 -0.83 -10.95
CA LYS A 108 -7.54 -1.48 -12.15
C LYS A 108 -7.83 -2.99 -12.21
N LEU A 109 -9.03 -3.41 -11.80
CA LEU A 109 -9.43 -4.81 -11.88
C LEU A 109 -9.68 -5.23 -13.33
N LEU A 110 -9.46 -6.51 -13.60
CA LEU A 110 -9.81 -7.15 -14.85
C LEU A 110 -11.32 -7.44 -14.86
N PRO A 111 -12.15 -6.72 -15.64
CA PRO A 111 -13.61 -6.77 -15.50
C PRO A 111 -14.21 -8.13 -15.87
N ASN A 112 -13.59 -8.84 -16.80
CA ASN A 112 -14.03 -10.16 -17.30
C ASN A 112 -13.38 -11.33 -16.52
N ARG A 113 -12.88 -11.06 -15.30
CA ARG A 113 -12.25 -12.07 -14.45
C ARG A 113 -12.89 -12.04 -13.07
N THR A 114 -13.04 -13.22 -12.46
CA THR A 114 -13.51 -13.33 -11.09
C THR A 114 -12.51 -12.72 -10.10
N VAL A 115 -12.93 -12.54 -8.84
CA VAL A 115 -12.03 -12.14 -7.73
C VAL A 115 -10.83 -13.08 -7.65
N HIS A 116 -11.08 -14.41 -7.65
CA HIS A 116 -10.02 -15.41 -7.67
C HIS A 116 -9.04 -15.18 -8.82
N ASP A 117 -9.55 -14.99 -10.03
CA ASP A 117 -8.72 -14.89 -11.24
C ASP A 117 -7.99 -13.56 -11.33
N ASN A 118 -8.55 -12.48 -10.78
CA ASN A 118 -7.84 -11.20 -10.64
C ASN A 118 -6.58 -11.34 -9.77
N VAL A 119 -6.69 -12.06 -8.65
CA VAL A 119 -5.53 -12.30 -7.75
C VAL A 119 -4.59 -13.34 -8.35
N ALA A 120 -5.13 -14.44 -8.89
CA ALA A 120 -4.33 -15.50 -9.53
C ALA A 120 -3.47 -14.98 -10.70
N TYR A 121 -3.98 -14.00 -11.44
CA TYR A 121 -3.26 -13.39 -12.56
C TYR A 121 -1.89 -12.85 -12.17
N ALA A 122 -1.77 -12.19 -10.99
CA ALA A 122 -0.49 -11.67 -10.51
C ALA A 122 0.55 -12.78 -10.28
N LEU A 123 0.13 -13.95 -9.80
CA LEU A 123 0.98 -15.12 -9.64
C LEU A 123 1.35 -15.75 -11.00
N GLN A 124 0.39 -15.84 -11.91
CA GLN A 124 0.61 -16.41 -13.26
C GLN A 124 1.64 -15.60 -14.05
N VAL A 125 1.55 -14.27 -14.00
CA VAL A 125 2.51 -13.36 -14.70
C VAL A 125 3.92 -13.49 -14.14
N THR A 126 4.07 -13.87 -12.86
CA THR A 126 5.38 -14.12 -12.25
C THR A 126 5.91 -15.53 -12.49
N GLY A 127 5.13 -16.41 -13.14
CA GLY A 127 5.52 -17.78 -13.47
C GLY A 127 5.21 -18.80 -12.38
N SER A 128 4.36 -18.47 -11.42
CA SER A 128 3.95 -19.41 -10.37
C SER A 128 3.19 -20.61 -10.93
N SER A 129 3.45 -21.77 -10.38
CA SER A 129 2.80 -23.02 -10.77
C SER A 129 1.31 -23.02 -10.37
N ARG A 130 0.49 -23.87 -11.04
CA ARG A 130 -0.93 -24.07 -10.67
C ARG A 130 -1.10 -24.49 -9.22
N LYS A 131 -0.15 -25.25 -8.67
CA LYS A 131 -0.17 -25.70 -7.25
C LYS A 131 -0.01 -24.50 -6.31
N GLU A 132 0.92 -23.60 -6.59
CA GLU A 132 1.14 -22.38 -5.82
C GLU A 132 -0.05 -21.43 -5.90
N VAL A 133 -0.65 -21.24 -7.07
CA VAL A 133 -1.86 -20.42 -7.24
C VAL A 133 -3.00 -20.98 -6.37
N ARG A 134 -3.26 -22.30 -6.41
CA ARG A 134 -4.30 -22.93 -5.60
C ARG A 134 -4.07 -22.80 -4.08
N ALA A 135 -2.82 -22.75 -3.64
CA ALA A 135 -2.48 -22.56 -2.23
C ALA A 135 -2.59 -21.09 -1.80
N LYS A 136 -1.94 -20.18 -2.54
CA LYS A 136 -1.76 -18.78 -2.11
C LYS A 136 -3.03 -17.94 -2.27
N VAL A 137 -3.81 -18.11 -3.36
CA VAL A 137 -4.95 -17.23 -3.63
C VAL A 137 -6.02 -17.29 -2.53
N PRO A 138 -6.46 -18.47 -2.04
CA PRO A 138 -7.43 -18.53 -0.95
C PRO A 138 -6.92 -17.89 0.35
N ASP A 139 -5.62 -18.03 0.67
CA ASP A 139 -5.04 -17.45 1.88
C ASP A 139 -5.03 -15.92 1.82
N ILE A 140 -4.66 -15.34 0.68
CA ILE A 140 -4.70 -13.89 0.49
C ILE A 140 -6.14 -13.37 0.49
N LEU A 141 -7.08 -14.08 -0.12
CA LEU A 141 -8.49 -13.70 -0.10
C LEU A 141 -9.09 -13.77 1.32
N ARG A 142 -8.61 -14.71 2.15
CA ARG A 142 -8.97 -14.76 3.57
C ARG A 142 -8.39 -13.55 4.33
N LEU A 143 -7.11 -13.23 4.12
CA LEU A 143 -6.47 -12.07 4.73
C LEU A 143 -7.19 -10.76 4.39
N THR A 144 -7.70 -10.63 3.17
CA THR A 144 -8.39 -9.44 2.68
C THR A 144 -9.90 -9.44 2.95
N GLY A 145 -10.44 -10.49 3.61
CA GLY A 145 -11.86 -10.60 3.94
C GLY A 145 -12.77 -10.93 2.75
N LEU A 146 -12.24 -11.59 1.72
CA LEU A 146 -12.96 -11.89 0.47
C LEU A 146 -13.25 -13.40 0.28
N SER A 147 -13.17 -14.21 1.33
CA SER A 147 -13.34 -15.67 1.26
C SER A 147 -14.67 -16.12 0.65
N THR A 148 -15.74 -15.35 0.82
CA THR A 148 -17.08 -15.66 0.29
C THR A 148 -17.32 -15.11 -1.13
N LYS A 149 -16.36 -14.33 -1.66
CA LYS A 149 -16.52 -13.59 -2.92
C LYS A 149 -15.66 -14.13 -4.08
N LEU A 150 -15.03 -15.31 -3.93
CA LEU A 150 -14.05 -15.85 -4.89
C LEU A 150 -14.55 -15.86 -6.35
N HIS A 151 -15.81 -16.21 -6.54
CA HIS A 151 -16.42 -16.40 -7.86
C HIS A 151 -17.18 -15.18 -8.38
N HIS A 152 -17.23 -14.09 -7.61
CA HIS A 152 -17.85 -12.83 -8.05
C HIS A 152 -16.97 -12.11 -9.06
N PHE A 153 -17.62 -11.37 -9.95
CA PHE A 153 -16.97 -10.44 -10.88
C PHE A 153 -16.89 -9.05 -10.27
N PRO A 154 -15.99 -8.17 -10.74
CA PRO A 154 -15.84 -6.81 -10.21
C PRO A 154 -17.12 -5.98 -10.13
N ASP A 155 -18.01 -6.09 -11.10
CA ASP A 155 -19.30 -5.41 -11.16
C ASP A 155 -20.31 -5.86 -10.09
N GLN A 156 -20.08 -7.01 -9.49
CA GLN A 156 -20.89 -7.57 -8.40
C GLN A 156 -20.37 -7.18 -7.01
N LEU A 157 -19.34 -6.34 -6.93
CA LEU A 157 -18.65 -5.96 -5.70
C LEU A 157 -18.88 -4.48 -5.36
N SER A 158 -18.99 -4.18 -4.07
CA SER A 158 -18.90 -2.79 -3.59
C SER A 158 -17.53 -2.19 -3.88
N GLY A 159 -17.41 -0.85 -3.88
CA GLY A 159 -16.12 -0.17 -4.06
C GLY A 159 -15.05 -0.62 -3.07
N GLY A 160 -15.42 -0.81 -1.80
CA GLY A 160 -14.51 -1.33 -0.78
C GLY A 160 -14.07 -2.78 -1.03
N GLU A 161 -14.97 -3.65 -1.52
CA GLU A 161 -14.62 -5.02 -1.92
C GLU A 161 -13.69 -5.01 -3.14
N GLN A 162 -13.94 -4.16 -4.14
CA GLN A 162 -13.06 -3.99 -5.29
C GLN A 162 -11.66 -3.54 -4.87
N GLN A 163 -11.57 -2.59 -3.91
CA GLN A 163 -10.29 -2.14 -3.38
C GLN A 163 -9.57 -3.26 -2.63
N ARG A 164 -10.29 -4.07 -1.85
CA ARG A 164 -9.70 -5.26 -1.20
C ARG A 164 -9.16 -6.28 -2.21
N VAL A 165 -9.82 -6.46 -3.36
CA VAL A 165 -9.30 -7.30 -4.47
C VAL A 165 -8.03 -6.69 -5.05
N SER A 166 -7.99 -5.36 -5.26
CA SER A 166 -6.79 -4.65 -5.73
C SER A 166 -5.61 -4.84 -4.77
N VAL A 167 -5.85 -4.70 -3.46
CA VAL A 167 -4.84 -4.95 -2.41
C VAL A 167 -4.41 -6.43 -2.42
N ALA A 168 -5.34 -7.38 -2.50
CA ALA A 168 -5.05 -8.81 -2.57
C ALA A 168 -4.14 -9.13 -3.76
N ARG A 169 -4.46 -8.62 -4.93
CA ARG A 169 -3.66 -8.79 -6.15
C ARG A 169 -2.27 -8.19 -6.02
N ALA A 170 -2.16 -7.00 -5.41
CA ALA A 170 -0.88 -6.33 -5.21
C ALA A 170 0.02 -7.07 -4.22
N PHE A 171 -0.57 -7.77 -3.23
CA PHE A 171 0.18 -8.40 -2.15
C PHE A 171 0.43 -9.90 -2.33
N VAL A 172 -0.26 -10.61 -3.22
CA VAL A 172 -0.21 -12.08 -3.34
C VAL A 172 1.20 -12.64 -3.61
N ASN A 173 2.09 -11.85 -4.20
CA ASN A 173 3.51 -12.20 -4.41
C ASN A 173 4.41 -11.83 -3.21
N HIS A 174 3.87 -11.33 -2.10
CA HIS A 174 4.62 -10.84 -0.93
C HIS A 174 5.76 -9.89 -1.32
N PRO A 175 5.47 -8.79 -2.02
CA PRO A 175 6.51 -7.87 -2.49
C PRO A 175 7.20 -7.18 -1.30
N PRO A 176 8.51 -6.88 -1.41
CA PRO A 176 9.21 -6.11 -0.37
C PRO A 176 8.74 -4.67 -0.25
N LEU A 177 8.10 -4.13 -1.30
CA LEU A 177 7.56 -2.77 -1.36
C LEU A 177 6.15 -2.78 -1.96
N LEU A 178 5.20 -2.22 -1.23
CA LEU A 178 3.83 -1.98 -1.65
C LEU A 178 3.58 -0.48 -1.73
N LEU A 179 3.14 -0.03 -2.88
CA LEU A 179 2.79 1.35 -3.19
C LEU A 179 1.26 1.46 -3.29
N ALA A 180 0.65 2.38 -2.58
CA ALA A 180 -0.78 2.63 -2.64
C ALA A 180 -1.03 4.10 -3.00
N ASP A 181 -1.59 4.36 -4.17
CA ASP A 181 -1.90 5.70 -4.66
C ASP A 181 -3.38 5.99 -4.42
N GLU A 182 -3.69 6.90 -3.47
CA GLU A 182 -5.02 7.29 -3.02
C GLU A 182 -5.96 6.08 -2.77
N PRO A 183 -5.55 5.10 -1.92
CA PRO A 183 -6.26 3.82 -1.83
C PRO A 183 -7.66 3.92 -1.23
N THR A 184 -8.03 5.07 -0.66
CA THR A 184 -9.33 5.35 -0.01
C THR A 184 -10.11 6.46 -0.68
N GLY A 185 -9.60 7.06 -1.76
CA GLY A 185 -10.14 8.28 -2.37
C GLY A 185 -11.58 8.17 -2.91
N ASN A 186 -12.09 6.96 -3.16
CA ASN A 186 -13.44 6.72 -3.70
C ASN A 186 -14.33 5.94 -2.69
N LEU A 187 -13.96 5.91 -1.41
CA LEU A 187 -14.61 5.08 -0.40
C LEU A 187 -15.21 5.95 0.72
N ASP A 188 -16.24 5.41 1.36
CA ASP A 188 -16.78 6.01 2.57
C ASP A 188 -15.77 5.92 3.74
N PRO A 189 -15.93 6.73 4.81
CA PRO A 189 -14.96 6.78 5.90
C PRO A 189 -14.75 5.45 6.63
N GLU A 190 -15.80 4.66 6.83
CA GLU A 190 -15.71 3.36 7.53
C GLU A 190 -14.94 2.33 6.70
N THR A 191 -15.28 2.22 5.44
CA THR A 191 -14.58 1.36 4.47
C THR A 191 -13.11 1.79 4.33
N SER A 192 -12.83 3.10 4.33
CA SER A 192 -11.48 3.66 4.27
C SER A 192 -10.61 3.21 5.45
N ILE A 193 -11.16 3.22 6.67
CA ILE A 193 -10.49 2.69 7.86
C ILE A 193 -10.15 1.20 7.65
N GLY A 194 -11.07 0.40 7.14
CA GLY A 194 -10.85 -1.03 6.89
C GLY A 194 -9.75 -1.30 5.86
N ILE A 195 -9.62 -0.47 4.82
CA ILE A 195 -8.53 -0.57 3.84
C ILE A 195 -7.18 -0.21 4.48
N MET A 196 -7.13 0.86 5.27
CA MET A 196 -5.89 1.28 5.93
C MET A 196 -5.42 0.27 6.98
N GLN A 197 -6.35 -0.34 7.74
CA GLN A 197 -6.05 -1.45 8.64
C GLN A 197 -5.47 -2.65 7.89
N LEU A 198 -6.01 -2.98 6.71
CA LEU A 198 -5.50 -4.06 5.87
C LEU A 198 -4.07 -3.76 5.40
N LEU A 199 -3.79 -2.55 4.91
CA LEU A 199 -2.44 -2.12 4.51
C LEU A 199 -1.46 -2.18 5.70
N TYR A 200 -1.92 -1.80 6.88
CA TYR A 200 -1.12 -1.88 8.11
C TYR A 200 -0.84 -3.34 8.53
N ARG A 201 -1.82 -4.25 8.44
CA ARG A 201 -1.60 -5.69 8.66
C ARG A 201 -0.57 -6.26 7.69
N ILE A 202 -0.64 -5.88 6.42
CA ILE A 202 0.36 -6.24 5.40
C ILE A 202 1.75 -5.71 5.80
N ASN A 203 1.86 -4.46 6.24
CA ASN A 203 3.12 -3.90 6.70
C ASN A 203 3.71 -4.70 7.87
N ARG A 204 2.88 -5.13 8.81
CA ARG A 204 3.32 -5.95 9.95
C ARG A 204 3.91 -7.32 9.58
N THR A 205 3.71 -7.80 8.36
CA THR A 205 4.41 -8.99 7.83
C THR A 205 5.82 -8.71 7.32
N GLY A 206 6.29 -7.45 7.42
CA GLY A 206 7.63 -7.04 6.99
C GLY A 206 7.65 -6.32 5.63
N THR A 207 6.50 -6.19 4.96
CA THR A 207 6.39 -5.42 3.71
C THR A 207 6.52 -3.93 4.00
N THR A 208 7.38 -3.22 3.26
CA THR A 208 7.43 -1.76 3.29
C THR A 208 6.21 -1.21 2.56
N VAL A 209 5.51 -0.24 3.14
CA VAL A 209 4.29 0.34 2.57
C VAL A 209 4.45 1.85 2.42
N ILE A 210 4.21 2.37 1.21
CA ILE A 210 4.13 3.81 0.95
C ILE A 210 2.71 4.11 0.48
N VAL A 211 2.02 5.00 1.19
CA VAL A 211 0.66 5.44 0.87
C VAL A 211 0.69 6.90 0.47
N ALA A 212 0.38 7.19 -0.79
CA ALA A 212 0.14 8.55 -1.24
C ALA A 212 -1.33 8.89 -0.93
N THR A 213 -1.56 9.96 -0.18
CA THR A 213 -2.92 10.41 0.16
C THR A 213 -2.95 11.90 0.48
N HIS A 214 -4.15 12.49 0.38
CA HIS A 214 -4.46 13.82 0.87
C HIS A 214 -5.43 13.78 2.08
N ASP A 215 -5.79 12.60 2.56
CA ASP A 215 -6.66 12.40 3.73
C ASP A 215 -5.88 12.65 5.03
N SER A 216 -5.97 13.90 5.51
CA SER A 216 -5.31 14.34 6.72
C SER A 216 -5.82 13.60 7.96
N ALA A 217 -7.13 13.33 8.05
CA ALA A 217 -7.72 12.66 9.18
C ALA A 217 -7.19 11.24 9.36
N MET A 218 -7.01 10.52 8.24
CA MET A 218 -6.45 9.18 8.26
C MET A 218 -4.96 9.18 8.66
N VAL A 219 -4.18 10.11 8.13
CA VAL A 219 -2.76 10.27 8.47
C VAL A 219 -2.60 10.56 9.96
N ASP A 220 -3.39 11.50 10.51
CA ASP A 220 -3.36 11.89 11.91
C ASP A 220 -3.75 10.74 12.85
N ARG A 221 -4.69 9.90 12.42
CA ARG A 221 -5.10 8.69 13.16
C ARG A 221 -3.99 7.65 13.24
N MET A 222 -3.27 7.42 12.13
CA MET A 222 -2.29 6.33 12.05
C MET A 222 -0.93 6.67 12.66
N ARG A 223 -0.58 7.94 12.82
CA ARG A 223 0.67 8.43 13.44
C ARG A 223 1.92 7.70 12.96
N ARG A 224 2.05 7.56 11.63
CA ARG A 224 3.20 6.95 10.99
C ARG A 224 4.10 8.03 10.40
N ARG A 225 5.24 7.64 9.85
CA ARG A 225 6.13 8.56 9.17
C ARG A 225 5.39 9.29 8.05
N VAL A 226 5.57 10.60 7.99
CA VAL A 226 4.96 11.48 7.01
C VAL A 226 6.07 12.20 6.23
N ILE A 227 6.05 12.03 4.92
CA ILE A 227 6.85 12.81 3.96
C ILE A 227 5.88 13.73 3.24
N GLU A 228 6.02 15.04 3.45
CA GLU A 228 5.13 16.04 2.85
C GLU A 228 5.77 16.71 1.67
N LEU A 229 5.04 16.71 0.55
CA LEU A 229 5.39 17.36 -0.69
C LEU A 229 4.60 18.66 -0.91
N SER A 230 5.29 19.71 -1.27
CA SER A 230 4.70 20.96 -1.74
C SER A 230 5.43 21.45 -2.97
N ARG A 231 4.72 21.69 -4.07
CA ARG A 231 5.28 22.18 -5.35
C ARG A 231 6.52 21.40 -5.81
N GLY A 232 6.48 20.07 -5.68
CA GLY A 232 7.58 19.18 -6.07
C GLY A 232 8.73 19.07 -5.07
N ARG A 233 8.73 19.81 -3.97
CA ARG A 233 9.77 19.77 -2.93
C ARG A 233 9.29 19.06 -1.68
N ILE A 234 10.20 18.37 -1.01
CA ILE A 234 9.92 17.84 0.32
C ILE A 234 10.06 18.97 1.32
N ILE A 235 8.97 19.28 2.03
CA ILE A 235 8.93 20.34 3.04
C ILE A 235 8.93 19.80 4.46
N ARG A 236 8.61 18.49 4.64
CA ARG A 236 8.58 17.82 5.94
C ARG A 236 8.87 16.34 5.77
N ASP A 237 9.60 15.74 6.73
CA ASP A 237 9.84 14.31 6.86
C ASP A 237 9.94 13.98 8.35
N GLU A 238 8.87 13.42 8.92
CA GLU A 238 8.72 13.19 10.35
C GLU A 238 8.35 11.72 10.64
N VAL A 239 9.05 11.09 11.56
CA VAL A 239 8.89 9.65 11.89
C VAL A 239 7.54 9.32 12.53
N SER A 240 6.93 10.25 13.24
CA SER A 240 5.60 10.13 13.86
C SER A 240 4.79 11.39 13.55
N GLY A 241 4.67 11.72 12.26
CA GLY A 241 4.05 12.96 11.80
C GLY A 241 2.53 12.93 11.94
N LEU A 242 1.99 14.11 12.26
CA LEU A 242 0.58 14.45 12.10
C LEU A 242 0.45 15.27 10.81
N TYR A 243 -0.66 15.17 10.13
CA TYR A 243 -0.91 16.04 8.96
C TYR A 243 -1.20 17.48 9.44
N ALA A 244 -1.91 17.61 10.56
CA ALA A 244 -2.09 18.86 11.27
C ALA A 244 -1.77 18.62 12.76
N GLN A 245 -1.08 19.57 13.41
CA GLN A 245 -0.79 19.50 14.84
C GLN A 245 -2.08 19.43 15.67
N ARG A 246 -2.57 18.24 16.00
CA ARG A 246 -3.59 18.00 17.02
C ARG A 246 -3.30 16.70 17.76
N ASP A 247 -3.30 16.78 19.09
CA ASP A 247 -3.00 15.69 20.00
C ASP A 247 -4.08 14.60 19.97
N MET A 248 -3.71 13.37 19.59
CA MET A 248 -4.46 12.15 19.87
C MET A 248 -3.53 11.10 20.51
N SER A 249 -4.05 10.37 21.50
CA SER A 249 -3.25 9.41 22.26
C SER A 249 -3.06 8.08 21.49
N THR A 250 -1.92 7.41 21.74
CA THR A 250 -1.59 6.09 21.16
C THR A 250 -2.60 5.00 21.54
N ALA A 251 -3.35 5.19 22.64
CA ALA A 251 -4.38 4.26 23.12
C ALA A 251 -5.62 4.26 22.22
N GLU A 252 -6.08 5.43 21.76
CA GLU A 252 -7.23 5.56 20.85
C GLU A 252 -6.97 4.94 19.49
N PHE A 253 -5.71 4.99 19.01
CA PHE A 253 -5.32 4.32 17.79
C PHE A 253 -5.32 2.79 17.94
N GLY A 254 -4.88 2.28 19.08
CA GLY A 254 -4.92 0.85 19.40
C GLY A 254 -6.34 0.29 19.43
N GLU A 255 -7.31 1.09 19.88
CA GLU A 255 -8.74 0.73 19.86
C GLU A 255 -9.32 0.71 18.45
N LEU A 256 -8.93 1.65 17.60
CA LEU A 256 -9.39 1.73 16.19
C LEU A 256 -8.87 0.55 15.34
N LEU A 257 -7.73 -0.02 15.73
CA LEU A 257 -7.13 -1.19 15.06
C LEU A 257 -7.61 -2.55 15.61
N ARG A 258 -8.41 -2.57 16.66
CA ARG A 258 -9.01 -3.80 17.15
C ARG A 258 -10.03 -4.30 16.13
N GLU A 259 -9.87 -5.54 15.69
CA GLU A 259 -10.89 -6.22 14.91
C GLU A 259 -12.19 -6.25 15.75
N PRO A 260 -13.35 -6.03 15.13
CA PRO A 260 -14.59 -6.41 15.78
C PRO A 260 -14.45 -7.91 16.13
N ALA A 261 -14.75 -8.25 17.36
CA ALA A 261 -14.72 -9.65 17.82
C ALA A 261 -15.48 -10.50 16.80
N PRO A 262 -14.96 -11.67 16.37
CA PRO A 262 -15.69 -12.56 15.48
C PRO A 262 -17.04 -12.82 16.12
N GLU A 263 -18.13 -12.63 15.37
CA GLU A 263 -19.47 -12.95 15.86
C GLU A 263 -19.43 -14.34 16.47
N PRO A 264 -19.99 -14.55 17.68
CA PRO A 264 -20.01 -15.85 18.30
C PRO A 264 -20.71 -16.80 17.32
N ARG A 265 -19.99 -17.83 16.86
CA ARG A 265 -20.60 -18.92 16.10
C ARG A 265 -21.79 -19.38 16.91
N ARG A 266 -23.00 -19.25 16.37
CA ARG A 266 -24.18 -19.92 16.95
C ARG A 266 -23.81 -21.39 17.08
N VAL A 267 -23.59 -21.83 18.28
CA VAL A 267 -23.52 -23.25 18.62
C VAL A 267 -24.91 -23.78 18.28
N ARG A 268 -25.04 -24.62 17.24
CA ARG A 268 -26.26 -25.34 16.96
C ARG A 268 -26.53 -26.19 18.21
N GLU A 269 -27.63 -25.96 18.86
CA GLU A 269 -28.05 -26.81 19.96
C GLU A 269 -28.32 -28.22 19.41
N PRO A 270 -28.00 -29.32 20.17
CA PRO A 270 -28.31 -30.68 19.77
C PRO A 270 -29.81 -30.90 19.82
N GLY A 271 -30.52 -30.59 18.78
CA GLY A 271 -32.00 -30.67 18.67
C GLY A 271 -32.52 -30.22 17.31
N ASP A 272 -31.75 -29.42 16.57
CA ASP A 272 -32.19 -28.87 15.28
C ASP A 272 -32.16 -29.86 14.10
N GLU A 273 -31.63 -31.09 14.31
CA GLU A 273 -31.58 -32.12 13.26
C GLU A 273 -32.84 -33.00 13.17
N PHE A 274 -33.81 -32.87 14.10
CA PHE A 274 -34.99 -33.78 14.12
C PHE A 274 -36.24 -33.22 13.45
N ASP A 275 -36.29 -31.91 13.11
CA ASP A 275 -37.52 -31.30 12.57
C ASP A 275 -37.55 -31.15 11.03
N GLU A 276 -36.46 -31.42 10.31
CA GLU A 276 -36.47 -31.41 8.83
C GLU A 276 -36.81 -32.74 8.16
N ALA A 277 -36.90 -33.84 8.93
CA ALA A 277 -37.18 -35.18 8.38
C ALA A 277 -38.67 -35.52 8.26
N PHE A 278 -39.61 -34.66 8.70
CA PHE A 278 -41.05 -34.93 8.69
C PHE A 278 -41.87 -33.71 8.20
N ARG A 279 -41.56 -33.19 7.01
CA ARG A 279 -42.55 -32.44 6.23
C ARG A 279 -42.57 -32.97 4.81
N ASP A 280 -43.61 -33.76 4.57
CA ASP A 280 -44.06 -34.15 3.24
C ASP A 280 -44.52 -32.94 2.41
#